data_2eeeeac8116db01a377f5c5211a70060
#
_entry.id   2eeeeac8116db01a377f5c5211a70060
#
_cell.length_a   1.000
_cell.length_b   1.000
_cell.length_c   1.000
_cell.angle_alpha   90.00
_cell.angle_beta   90.00
_cell.angle_gamma   90.00
#
_symmetry.space_group_name_H-M   'P 1'
#
loop_
_entity.id
_entity.type
_entity.pdbx_description
1 polymer ?
#
loop_
_entity_poly.entity_id
_entity_poly.type
_entity_poly.pdbx_seq_one_letter_code
_entity_poly.pdbx_strand_id
1 'polypeptide(L)'
;MKLHRRRFLKLSGAGAALSLSAIPLGCGPASAPPEAPPEDGAAPSDFDPDAFTEDEALFSRGVQAGAMTADAAILWSFASASVAARLHVYRRSPSGSVLMQQSLDAVQVDGFFKHRVTGLGPAWYEYVFTTADGRRSRVGRFRTAFAARDLRPLSIGALVCTKLEHAPWDAIGLTLEESPDLLCHLGDFVYADGAETLEEYRAIWQRTFDEGSYREHLARAGLYYTWDDHEFMNNVDPTVMKAEHPAQWDAARKAALESIASDQGPEKIWGSYRWGRTAEIFVLDSRTERVVSSRETPDATYLSTAQLDWLSQGLTESPCRYKIVMSSVPFARMPELWAAGVRDRWQGYAAQRQKLLDRLLGADVRDVIFLSGDFHCGLVMRVEPEGPARRYWEITVGPTGNGPNPIAVLADGGYLDRASVFPSQQFLYGSGIWPAATTITLDPLRDEVRVRFVDARPGTRGAVLFDGYLPKDS
;
A
#
# COMPACT_ATOMS: atom_id res chain seq x y z
N MET A 1 -27.51 -59.35 24.52
CA MET A 1 -28.90 -59.89 24.56
C MET A 1 -29.68 -59.13 23.47
N LYS A 2 -29.98 -59.86 22.36
CA LYS A 2 -31.11 -59.81 21.40
C LYS A 2 -31.65 -58.46 20.97
N LEU A 3 -31.36 -58.01 19.71
CA LEU A 3 -32.10 -58.22 18.48
C LEU A 3 -33.64 -58.04 18.58
N HIS A 4 -34.20 -57.09 17.81
CA HIS A 4 -35.29 -57.37 16.90
C HIS A 4 -35.42 -56.40 15.71
N ARG A 5 -35.47 -57.03 14.53
CA ARG A 5 -35.86 -56.52 13.19
C ARG A 5 -37.38 -56.49 13.03
N ARG A 6 -37.91 -55.72 12.09
CA ARG A 6 -38.97 -55.94 11.06
C ARG A 6 -39.76 -54.66 10.83
N ARG A 7 -40.34 -54.30 9.68
CA ARG A 7 -40.47 -54.86 8.31
C ARG A 7 -41.07 -53.78 7.42
N PHE A 8 -40.62 -53.77 6.16
CA PHE A 8 -41.29 -53.43 4.89
C PHE A 8 -42.76 -53.03 4.87
N LEU A 9 -43.04 -51.97 4.07
CA LEU A 9 -44.16 -51.98 3.11
C LEU A 9 -43.80 -51.16 1.84
N LYS A 10 -43.90 -51.85 0.70
CA LYS A 10 -43.86 -51.28 -0.66
C LYS A 10 -45.22 -50.71 -1.02
N LEU A 11 -45.24 -49.55 -1.68
CA LEU A 11 -46.30 -49.21 -2.60
C LEU A 11 -45.70 -48.54 -3.84
N SER A 12 -45.95 -49.14 -4.95
CA SER A 12 -45.62 -48.71 -6.32
C SER A 12 -46.68 -47.71 -6.81
N GLY A 13 -46.21 -46.64 -7.51
CA GLY A 13 -47.08 -45.76 -8.22
C GLY A 13 -46.26 -44.91 -9.19
N ALA A 14 -46.58 -44.97 -10.48
CA ALA A 14 -45.83 -44.57 -11.65
C ALA A 14 -45.69 -43.06 -11.87
N GLY A 15 -44.58 -42.63 -12.44
CA GLY A 15 -44.51 -41.76 -13.60
C GLY A 15 -44.40 -40.28 -13.39
N ALA A 16 -43.21 -39.72 -13.50
CA ALA A 16 -42.86 -38.64 -14.41
C ALA A 16 -41.39 -38.28 -14.21
N ALA A 17 -40.58 -38.55 -15.19
CA ALA A 17 -39.18 -38.13 -15.24
C ALA A 17 -39.13 -36.62 -15.51
N LEU A 18 -38.71 -35.86 -14.51
CA LEU A 18 -38.16 -34.49 -14.67
C LEU A 18 -36.67 -34.57 -14.50
N SER A 19 -35.96 -34.45 -15.60
CA SER A 19 -34.51 -34.31 -15.63
C SER A 19 -34.10 -32.96 -15.00
N LEU A 20 -33.66 -33.01 -13.73
CA LEU A 20 -32.92 -31.89 -13.16
C LEU A 20 -31.47 -31.99 -13.63
N SER A 21 -31.12 -31.16 -14.61
CA SER A 21 -29.75 -30.88 -14.95
C SER A 21 -29.08 -30.21 -13.75
N ALA A 22 -28.14 -30.87 -13.13
CA ALA A 22 -27.26 -30.28 -12.13
C ALA A 22 -26.37 -29.22 -12.79
N ILE A 23 -26.60 -27.96 -12.46
CA ILE A 23 -25.70 -26.88 -12.80
C ILE A 23 -24.55 -26.91 -11.76
N PRO A 24 -23.30 -27.07 -12.17
CA PRO A 24 -22.21 -26.94 -11.24
C PRO A 24 -22.08 -25.47 -10.80
N LEU A 25 -22.29 -25.19 -9.52
CA LEU A 25 -21.93 -23.94 -8.88
C LEU A 25 -20.41 -23.83 -8.84
N GLY A 26 -19.81 -23.33 -9.91
CA GLY A 26 -18.45 -22.85 -9.93
C GLY A 26 -18.44 -21.41 -9.43
N CYS A 27 -18.19 -21.17 -8.15
CA CYS A 27 -17.80 -19.86 -7.65
C CYS A 27 -16.34 -19.61 -8.01
N GLY A 28 -16.09 -19.15 -9.23
CA GLY A 28 -14.88 -18.43 -9.58
C GLY A 28 -15.06 -16.96 -9.17
N PRO A 29 -13.98 -16.22 -8.81
CA PRO A 29 -14.10 -14.80 -8.58
C PRO A 29 -14.59 -14.14 -9.85
N ALA A 30 -15.71 -13.41 -9.77
CA ALA A 30 -16.19 -12.61 -10.86
C ALA A 30 -15.16 -11.50 -11.11
N SER A 31 -14.31 -11.68 -12.12
CA SER A 31 -13.52 -10.59 -12.67
C SER A 31 -14.49 -9.49 -13.08
N ALA A 32 -14.28 -8.27 -12.58
CA ALA A 32 -15.00 -7.11 -13.07
C ALA A 32 -14.88 -7.09 -14.61
N PRO A 33 -15.95 -6.77 -15.35
CA PRO A 33 -15.84 -6.65 -16.79
C PRO A 33 -14.76 -5.62 -17.12
N PRO A 34 -13.90 -5.88 -18.11
CA PRO A 34 -12.91 -4.91 -18.53
C PRO A 34 -13.61 -3.59 -18.85
N GLU A 35 -13.12 -2.51 -18.26
CA GLU A 35 -13.61 -1.16 -18.51
C GLU A 35 -13.52 -0.90 -20.02
N ALA A 36 -14.64 -0.60 -20.65
CA ALA A 36 -14.62 -0.14 -22.03
C ALA A 36 -13.75 1.14 -22.07
N PRO A 37 -12.69 1.19 -22.90
CA PRO A 37 -11.88 2.39 -23.00
C PRO A 37 -12.81 3.54 -23.41
N PRO A 38 -12.66 4.75 -22.81
CA PRO A 38 -13.33 5.92 -23.34
C PRO A 38 -12.96 6.04 -24.82
N GLU A 39 -13.93 6.31 -25.67
CA GLU A 39 -13.73 6.63 -27.08
C GLU A 39 -13.07 8.02 -27.19
N ASP A 40 -11.82 8.11 -26.77
CA ASP A 40 -11.01 9.27 -27.07
C ASP A 40 -10.57 9.10 -28.52
N GLY A 41 -10.84 10.06 -29.35
CA GLY A 41 -10.47 10.08 -30.77
C GLY A 41 -8.94 10.15 -31.02
N ALA A 42 -8.13 9.57 -30.13
CA ALA A 42 -6.70 9.44 -30.31
C ALA A 42 -6.42 8.44 -31.43
N ALA A 43 -5.82 8.92 -32.52
CA ALA A 43 -5.37 8.07 -33.60
C ALA A 43 -4.26 7.13 -33.15
N PRO A 44 -4.17 5.90 -33.72
CA PRO A 44 -3.03 5.02 -33.51
C PRO A 44 -1.72 5.75 -33.84
N SER A 45 -0.70 5.53 -33.03
CA SER A 45 0.64 6.08 -33.22
C SER A 45 1.55 5.02 -33.86
N ASP A 46 2.49 5.50 -34.69
CA ASP A 46 3.56 4.66 -35.24
C ASP A 46 4.64 4.30 -34.17
N PHE A 47 4.52 4.84 -32.96
CA PHE A 47 5.44 4.51 -31.87
C PHE A 47 5.22 3.06 -31.41
N ASP A 48 6.30 2.30 -31.44
CA ASP A 48 6.34 0.91 -30.97
C ASP A 48 7.43 0.79 -29.88
N PRO A 49 7.07 0.57 -28.61
CA PRO A 49 8.05 0.38 -27.56
C PRO A 49 8.90 -0.88 -27.77
N ASP A 50 8.40 -1.87 -28.49
CA ASP A 50 9.10 -3.15 -28.76
C ASP A 50 10.13 -3.00 -29.87
N ALA A 51 10.15 -1.88 -30.60
CA ALA A 51 11.23 -1.51 -31.52
C ALA A 51 12.53 -1.11 -30.80
N PHE A 52 12.49 -0.90 -29.49
CA PHE A 52 13.63 -0.55 -28.63
C PHE A 52 14.06 -1.75 -27.80
N THR A 53 15.38 -1.91 -27.60
CA THR A 53 15.93 -3.00 -26.76
C THR A 53 15.90 -2.59 -25.28
N GLU A 54 15.29 -3.41 -24.43
CA GLU A 54 15.34 -3.22 -22.98
C GLU A 54 16.79 -3.34 -22.47
N ASP A 55 17.26 -2.32 -21.74
CA ASP A 55 18.60 -2.26 -21.18
C ASP A 55 18.53 -2.06 -19.66
N GLU A 56 18.46 -3.17 -18.92
CA GLU A 56 18.43 -3.13 -17.46
C GLU A 56 19.77 -2.70 -16.85
N ALA A 57 20.88 -2.77 -17.57
CA ALA A 57 22.17 -2.28 -17.08
C ALA A 57 22.23 -0.75 -17.11
N LEU A 58 21.60 -0.14 -18.11
CA LEU A 58 21.46 1.30 -18.20
C LEU A 58 20.37 1.80 -17.23
N PHE A 59 19.15 1.27 -17.33
CA PHE A 59 18.01 1.62 -16.48
C PHE A 59 17.94 0.73 -15.24
N SER A 60 19.01 0.76 -14.45
CA SER A 60 19.33 -0.29 -13.45
C SER A 60 18.39 -0.37 -12.25
N ARG A 61 17.56 0.67 -11.98
CA ARG A 61 16.58 0.65 -10.89
C ARG A 61 15.13 0.47 -11.37
N GLY A 62 14.95 0.14 -12.67
CA GLY A 62 13.62 -0.03 -13.26
C GLY A 62 12.85 1.28 -13.42
N VAL A 63 11.54 1.21 -13.30
CA VAL A 63 10.61 2.33 -13.46
C VAL A 63 9.55 2.34 -12.36
N GLN A 64 9.07 3.52 -12.01
CA GLN A 64 7.99 3.71 -11.01
C GLN A 64 7.03 4.79 -11.48
N ALA A 65 5.76 4.66 -11.14
CA ALA A 65 4.76 5.72 -11.22
C ALA A 65 4.24 6.02 -9.81
N GLY A 66 4.00 7.29 -9.49
CA GLY A 66 3.51 7.69 -8.19
C GLY A 66 2.76 9.01 -8.21
N ALA A 67 2.28 9.46 -7.06
CA ALA A 67 1.52 10.69 -6.91
C ALA A 67 0.36 10.83 -7.92
N MET A 68 -0.33 9.71 -8.23
CA MET A 68 -1.40 9.65 -9.22
C MET A 68 -2.59 10.49 -8.76
N THR A 69 -3.02 11.42 -9.64
CA THR A 69 -4.29 12.15 -9.54
C THR A 69 -5.19 11.73 -10.70
N ALA A 70 -6.38 12.31 -10.83
CA ALA A 70 -7.27 12.03 -11.95
C ALA A 70 -6.70 12.48 -13.31
N ASP A 71 -5.71 13.38 -13.31
CA ASP A 71 -5.18 14.02 -14.50
C ASP A 71 -3.64 14.06 -14.57
N ALA A 72 -2.94 13.47 -13.60
CA ALA A 72 -1.49 13.52 -13.51
C ALA A 72 -0.86 12.32 -12.79
N ALA A 73 0.44 12.12 -13.03
CA ALA A 73 1.30 11.20 -12.27
C ALA A 73 2.75 11.69 -12.28
N ILE A 74 3.55 11.24 -11.32
CA ILE A 74 5.01 11.31 -11.38
C ILE A 74 5.50 10.00 -12.00
N LEU A 75 6.29 10.11 -13.07
CA LEU A 75 6.95 8.97 -13.71
C LEU A 75 8.45 9.06 -13.47
N TRP A 76 9.02 7.95 -13.06
CA TRP A 76 10.37 7.88 -12.54
C TRP A 76 11.17 6.74 -13.17
N SER A 77 12.46 6.98 -13.36
CA SER A 77 13.48 5.97 -13.68
C SER A 77 14.84 6.43 -13.19
N PHE A 78 15.84 5.55 -13.28
CA PHE A 78 17.23 5.85 -13.01
C PHE A 78 18.09 5.26 -14.13
N ALA A 79 19.05 6.05 -14.64
CA ALA A 79 20.07 5.54 -15.55
C ALA A 79 21.46 5.64 -14.93
N SER A 80 22.22 4.55 -15.05
CA SER A 80 23.58 4.39 -14.51
C SER A 80 24.63 5.26 -15.21
N ALA A 81 24.29 5.82 -16.38
CA ALA A 81 25.10 6.74 -17.14
C ALA A 81 24.31 7.98 -17.53
N SER A 82 25.01 9.08 -17.85
CA SER A 82 24.38 10.28 -18.43
C SER A 82 23.91 10.00 -19.85
N VAL A 83 22.60 10.08 -20.07
CA VAL A 83 21.97 9.82 -21.37
C VAL A 83 20.86 10.82 -21.65
N ALA A 84 20.71 11.19 -22.92
CA ALA A 84 19.53 11.89 -23.41
C ALA A 84 18.40 10.84 -23.58
N ALA A 85 17.31 11.02 -22.88
CA ALA A 85 16.17 10.11 -22.96
C ALA A 85 14.87 10.85 -23.29
N ARG A 86 13.92 10.13 -23.86
CA ARG A 86 12.54 10.58 -24.05
C ARG A 86 11.60 9.71 -23.22
N LEU A 87 10.66 10.35 -22.56
CA LEU A 87 9.57 9.69 -21.87
C LEU A 87 8.35 9.63 -22.81
N HIS A 88 7.83 8.44 -23.02
CA HIS A 88 6.60 8.21 -23.77
C HIS A 88 5.53 7.68 -22.82
N VAL A 89 4.35 8.29 -22.88
CA VAL A 89 3.16 7.88 -22.10
C VAL A 89 2.05 7.58 -23.09
N TYR A 90 1.48 6.39 -23.00
CA TYR A 90 0.49 5.89 -23.96
C TYR A 90 -0.52 4.95 -23.32
N ARG A 91 -1.58 4.66 -24.06
CA ARG A 91 -2.53 3.60 -23.78
C ARG A 91 -2.48 2.55 -24.87
N ARG A 92 -2.98 1.38 -24.60
CA ARG A 92 -3.23 0.39 -25.66
C ARG A 92 -4.73 0.34 -26.00
N SER A 93 -5.04 0.32 -27.30
CA SER A 93 -6.39 0.02 -27.78
C SER A 93 -6.74 -1.45 -27.51
N PRO A 94 -7.99 -1.86 -27.60
CA PRO A 94 -8.38 -3.27 -27.55
C PRO A 94 -7.70 -4.16 -28.59
N SER A 95 -7.29 -3.58 -29.74
CA SER A 95 -6.51 -4.27 -30.78
C SER A 95 -5.01 -4.32 -30.49
N GLY A 96 -4.53 -3.72 -29.38
CA GLY A 96 -3.13 -3.66 -29.01
C GLY A 96 -2.35 -2.46 -29.58
N SER A 97 -2.96 -1.64 -30.46
CA SER A 97 -2.31 -0.45 -31.03
C SER A 97 -1.98 0.58 -29.96
N VAL A 98 -0.85 1.25 -30.09
CA VAL A 98 -0.43 2.34 -29.19
C VAL A 98 -1.24 3.61 -29.48
N LEU A 99 -1.85 4.15 -28.44
CA LEU A 99 -2.56 5.43 -28.44
C LEU A 99 -1.71 6.42 -27.64
N MET A 100 -0.83 7.15 -28.35
CA MET A 100 0.10 8.10 -27.72
C MET A 100 -0.65 9.22 -27.02
N GLN A 101 -0.29 9.47 -25.77
CA GLN A 101 -0.79 10.59 -24.99
C GLN A 101 0.23 11.71 -24.92
N GLN A 102 1.47 11.38 -24.57
CA GLN A 102 2.55 12.35 -24.48
C GLN A 102 3.89 11.72 -24.86
N SER A 103 4.78 12.55 -25.45
CA SER A 103 6.18 12.22 -25.66
C SER A 103 7.00 13.47 -25.38
N LEU A 104 7.91 13.41 -24.39
CA LEU A 104 8.68 14.56 -23.94
C LEU A 104 10.14 14.19 -23.68
N ASP A 105 11.02 15.19 -23.74
CA ASP A 105 12.42 15.00 -23.39
C ASP A 105 12.52 14.82 -21.87
N ALA A 106 13.19 13.75 -21.46
CA ALA A 106 13.37 13.40 -20.06
C ALA A 106 14.66 14.04 -19.52
N VAL A 107 14.51 14.93 -18.52
CA VAL A 107 15.65 15.58 -17.86
C VAL A 107 16.18 14.67 -16.76
N GLN A 108 17.49 14.36 -16.85
CA GLN A 108 18.22 13.57 -15.86
C GLN A 108 18.91 14.48 -14.83
N VAL A 109 18.74 14.18 -13.53
CA VAL A 109 19.45 14.86 -12.44
C VAL A 109 20.06 13.79 -11.53
N ASP A 110 21.38 13.81 -11.35
CA ASP A 110 22.10 12.79 -10.53
C ASP A 110 21.80 11.34 -10.92
N GLY A 111 21.52 11.06 -12.19
CA GLY A 111 21.10 9.74 -12.69
C GLY A 111 19.58 9.50 -12.70
N PHE A 112 18.81 10.30 -11.99
CA PHE A 112 17.37 10.13 -11.85
C PHE A 112 16.58 10.91 -12.91
N PHE A 113 15.54 10.27 -13.43
CA PHE A 113 14.45 10.89 -14.17
C PHE A 113 13.23 10.92 -13.24
N LYS A 114 12.67 12.09 -13.01
CA LYS A 114 11.48 12.28 -12.19
C LYS A 114 10.61 13.37 -12.79
N HIS A 115 9.57 12.96 -13.54
CA HIS A 115 8.77 13.86 -14.35
C HIS A 115 7.30 13.83 -13.92
N ARG A 116 6.75 15.01 -13.66
CA ARG A 116 5.30 15.16 -13.53
C ARG A 116 4.68 15.26 -14.91
N VAL A 117 3.83 14.29 -15.25
CA VAL A 117 3.02 14.29 -16.47
C VAL A 117 1.61 14.71 -16.08
N THR A 118 1.03 15.66 -16.84
CA THR A 118 -0.31 16.23 -16.58
C THR A 118 -1.17 16.13 -17.84
N GLY A 119 -2.47 16.43 -17.72
CA GLY A 119 -3.40 16.38 -18.86
C GLY A 119 -3.78 14.95 -19.26
N LEU A 120 -3.62 14.00 -18.34
CA LEU A 120 -4.10 12.64 -18.50
C LEU A 120 -5.59 12.58 -18.15
N GLY A 121 -6.33 11.61 -18.72
CA GLY A 121 -7.67 11.26 -18.27
C GLY A 121 -7.66 10.08 -17.30
N PRO A 122 -8.80 9.78 -16.65
CA PRO A 122 -8.92 8.60 -15.77
C PRO A 122 -8.86 7.29 -16.57
N ALA A 123 -7.69 6.67 -16.63
CA ALA A 123 -7.44 5.42 -17.37
C ALA A 123 -6.20 4.67 -16.87
N TRP A 124 -5.98 3.48 -17.42
CA TRP A 124 -4.71 2.79 -17.36
C TRP A 124 -3.78 3.32 -18.43
N TYR A 125 -2.51 3.54 -18.06
CA TYR A 125 -1.43 4.00 -18.94
C TYR A 125 -0.24 3.07 -18.86
N GLU A 126 0.50 3.02 -19.97
CA GLU A 126 1.86 2.50 -20.04
C GLU A 126 2.83 3.67 -20.28
N TYR A 127 4.06 3.50 -19.86
CA TYR A 127 5.12 4.48 -20.10
C TYR A 127 6.48 3.82 -20.22
N VAL A 128 7.39 4.47 -20.94
CA VAL A 128 8.74 3.98 -21.16
C VAL A 128 9.70 5.13 -21.41
N PHE A 129 10.91 5.00 -20.92
CA PHE A 129 12.01 5.91 -21.26
C PHE A 129 12.84 5.28 -22.39
N THR A 130 13.10 6.03 -23.47
CA THR A 130 13.87 5.56 -24.62
C THR A 130 15.06 6.46 -24.86
N THR A 131 16.12 5.93 -25.45
CA THR A 131 17.31 6.68 -25.89
C THR A 131 17.40 6.71 -27.41
N ALA A 132 18.11 7.68 -27.97
CA ALA A 132 18.25 7.85 -29.42
C ALA A 132 19.01 6.68 -30.10
N ASP A 133 19.81 5.93 -29.34
CA ASP A 133 20.55 4.75 -29.83
C ASP A 133 19.74 3.45 -29.75
N GLY A 134 18.43 3.52 -29.53
CA GLY A 134 17.51 2.39 -29.62
C GLY A 134 17.38 1.54 -28.35
N ARG A 135 17.81 2.06 -27.19
CA ARG A 135 17.62 1.38 -25.90
C ARG A 135 16.39 1.94 -25.16
N ARG A 136 15.82 1.12 -24.27
CA ARG A 136 14.69 1.54 -23.43
C ARG A 136 14.81 1.03 -21.99
N SER A 137 14.08 1.68 -21.11
CA SER A 137 13.74 1.14 -19.80
C SER A 137 12.76 -0.05 -19.92
N ARG A 138 12.50 -0.73 -18.83
CA ARG A 138 11.30 -1.56 -18.67
C ARG A 138 10.05 -0.71 -18.96
N VAL A 139 9.00 -1.31 -19.54
CA VAL A 139 7.70 -0.65 -19.67
C VAL A 139 7.02 -0.64 -18.32
N GLY A 140 6.65 0.55 -17.86
CA GLY A 140 5.87 0.74 -16.65
C GLY A 140 4.38 0.87 -16.95
N ARG A 141 3.54 0.52 -15.96
CA ARG A 141 2.09 0.62 -16.03
C ARG A 141 1.54 1.28 -14.77
N PHE A 142 0.57 2.15 -14.92
CA PHE A 142 -0.13 2.78 -13.81
C PHE A 142 -1.56 3.12 -14.18
N ARG A 143 -2.37 3.35 -13.17
CA ARG A 143 -3.70 3.92 -13.31
C ARG A 143 -3.72 5.32 -12.73
N THR A 144 -4.30 6.30 -13.44
CA THR A 144 -4.70 7.57 -12.85
C THR A 144 -5.88 7.36 -11.91
N ALA A 145 -6.02 8.23 -10.92
CA ALA A 145 -7.16 8.19 -10.04
C ALA A 145 -8.48 8.39 -10.80
N PHE A 146 -9.59 7.98 -10.21
CA PHE A 146 -10.92 8.09 -10.81
C PHE A 146 -11.33 9.56 -11.00
N ALA A 147 -12.22 9.80 -11.97
CA ALA A 147 -12.78 11.14 -12.15
C ALA A 147 -13.51 11.62 -10.87
N ALA A 148 -13.54 12.92 -10.64
CA ALA A 148 -13.98 13.53 -9.36
C ALA A 148 -15.37 13.10 -8.87
N ARG A 149 -16.25 12.65 -9.77
CA ARG A 149 -17.60 12.21 -9.44
C ARG A 149 -17.81 10.69 -9.45
N ASP A 150 -16.80 9.94 -9.89
CA ASP A 150 -16.89 8.49 -9.98
C ASP A 150 -17.01 7.86 -8.60
N LEU A 151 -17.87 6.85 -8.53
CA LEU A 151 -18.09 6.01 -7.36
C LEU A 151 -18.01 4.55 -7.82
N ARG A 152 -16.86 3.90 -7.61
CA ARG A 152 -16.58 2.54 -8.11
C ARG A 152 -15.60 1.84 -7.19
N PRO A 153 -15.53 0.51 -7.21
CA PRO A 153 -14.57 -0.23 -6.40
C PRO A 153 -13.13 0.21 -6.66
N LEU A 154 -12.33 0.25 -5.57
CA LEU A 154 -10.91 0.55 -5.57
C LEU A 154 -10.16 -0.58 -4.88
N SER A 155 -9.16 -1.15 -5.55
CA SER A 155 -8.29 -2.19 -4.99
C SER A 155 -6.90 -1.62 -4.68
N ILE A 156 -6.43 -1.85 -3.46
CA ILE A 156 -5.17 -1.36 -2.92
C ILE A 156 -4.31 -2.56 -2.53
N GLY A 157 -3.10 -2.66 -3.07
CA GLY A 157 -2.06 -3.53 -2.53
C GLY A 157 -1.25 -2.78 -1.47
N ALA A 158 -0.95 -3.41 -0.34
CA ALA A 158 -0.23 -2.76 0.73
C ALA A 158 1.08 -3.49 1.04
N LEU A 159 2.18 -2.74 1.16
CA LEU A 159 3.54 -3.22 1.34
C LEU A 159 4.20 -2.49 2.52
N VAL A 160 5.10 -3.18 3.23
CA VAL A 160 5.87 -2.61 4.35
C VAL A 160 7.07 -3.49 4.68
N CYS A 161 8.11 -2.92 5.26
CA CYS A 161 9.21 -3.65 5.90
C CYS A 161 9.86 -4.70 4.98
N THR A 162 10.64 -4.24 3.99
CA THR A 162 11.35 -5.09 3.03
C THR A 162 12.85 -5.11 3.32
N LYS A 163 13.26 -5.95 4.26
CA LYS A 163 14.66 -6.10 4.61
C LYS A 163 15.40 -6.94 3.58
N LEU A 164 16.52 -6.45 3.07
CA LEU A 164 17.28 -7.09 1.98
C LEU A 164 17.74 -8.52 2.32
N GLU A 165 18.05 -8.80 3.60
CA GLU A 165 18.45 -10.12 4.07
C GLU A 165 17.37 -11.21 3.89
N HIS A 166 16.12 -10.81 3.67
CA HIS A 166 14.97 -11.69 3.50
C HIS A 166 14.43 -11.71 2.06
N ALA A 167 15.20 -11.17 1.12
CA ALA A 167 14.85 -11.26 -0.30
C ALA A 167 15.01 -12.71 -0.85
N PRO A 168 14.30 -13.09 -1.94
CA PRO A 168 13.32 -12.27 -2.66
C PRO A 168 12.01 -12.09 -1.90
N TRP A 169 11.31 -10.98 -2.19
CA TRP A 169 10.07 -10.64 -1.48
C TRP A 169 8.84 -11.12 -2.27
N ASP A 170 8.58 -12.41 -2.25
CA ASP A 170 7.47 -13.07 -2.97
C ASP A 170 6.09 -12.45 -2.65
N ALA A 171 5.94 -11.85 -1.46
CA ALA A 171 4.71 -11.19 -1.07
C ALA A 171 4.35 -10.01 -1.99
N ILE A 172 5.32 -9.31 -2.59
CA ILE A 172 5.07 -8.23 -3.56
C ILE A 172 4.38 -8.81 -4.81
N GLY A 173 4.94 -9.90 -5.35
CA GLY A 173 4.37 -10.59 -6.51
C GLY A 173 2.94 -11.07 -6.25
N LEU A 174 2.69 -11.70 -5.09
CA LEU A 174 1.35 -12.15 -4.70
C LEU A 174 0.36 -11.00 -4.53
N THR A 175 0.80 -9.86 -3.98
CA THR A 175 -0.04 -8.66 -3.88
C THR A 175 -0.48 -8.19 -5.26
N LEU A 176 0.40 -8.26 -6.27
CA LEU A 176 0.11 -7.85 -7.64
C LEU A 176 -0.69 -8.88 -8.44
N GLU A 177 -0.70 -10.15 -8.05
CA GLU A 177 -1.58 -11.18 -8.64
C GLU A 177 -3.07 -10.84 -8.42
N GLU A 178 -3.41 -10.11 -7.34
CA GLU A 178 -4.76 -9.58 -7.09
C GLU A 178 -5.12 -8.36 -7.96
N SER A 179 -4.21 -7.92 -8.84
CA SER A 179 -4.41 -6.80 -9.78
C SER A 179 -4.88 -5.49 -9.13
N PRO A 180 -4.18 -4.97 -8.12
CA PRO A 180 -4.58 -3.74 -7.46
C PRO A 180 -4.52 -2.53 -8.40
N ASP A 181 -5.38 -1.53 -8.19
CA ASP A 181 -5.34 -0.26 -8.90
C ASP A 181 -4.09 0.57 -8.55
N LEU A 182 -3.60 0.40 -7.32
CA LEU A 182 -2.40 1.06 -6.80
C LEU A 182 -1.76 0.25 -5.68
N LEU A 183 -0.51 0.60 -5.37
CA LEU A 183 0.22 0.15 -4.19
C LEU A 183 0.34 1.26 -3.15
N CYS A 184 0.29 0.91 -1.87
CA CYS A 184 0.65 1.75 -0.74
C CYS A 184 1.86 1.13 -0.03
N HIS A 185 2.99 1.82 0.02
CA HIS A 185 4.16 1.40 0.80
C HIS A 185 4.26 2.24 2.07
N LEU A 186 4.27 1.57 3.20
CA LEU A 186 4.10 2.17 4.53
C LEU A 186 5.41 2.35 5.30
N GLY A 187 6.53 2.46 4.58
CA GLY A 187 7.85 2.65 5.18
C GLY A 187 8.68 1.39 5.29
N ASP A 188 9.92 1.54 5.75
CA ASP A 188 10.94 0.50 5.76
C ASP A 188 11.13 -0.13 4.37
N PHE A 189 11.15 0.73 3.35
CA PHE A 189 11.47 0.32 1.99
C PHE A 189 12.92 -0.15 1.89
N VAL A 190 13.79 0.50 2.65
CA VAL A 190 15.19 0.14 2.86
C VAL A 190 15.53 0.13 4.34
N TYR A 191 16.55 -0.64 4.71
CA TYR A 191 17.14 -0.66 6.05
C TYR A 191 18.52 -0.02 5.96
N ALA A 192 18.54 1.32 6.17
CA ALA A 192 19.73 2.14 6.00
C ALA A 192 20.49 2.41 7.32
N ASP A 193 20.23 1.57 8.32
CA ASP A 193 20.91 1.63 9.62
C ASP A 193 22.43 1.66 9.48
N GLY A 194 23.06 2.67 10.06
CA GLY A 194 24.51 2.83 10.03
C GLY A 194 25.07 3.57 8.82
N ALA A 195 24.24 4.00 7.87
CA ALA A 195 24.66 4.93 6.81
C ALA A 195 24.80 6.35 7.38
N GLU A 196 25.83 7.07 6.98
CA GLU A 196 26.13 8.44 7.46
C GLU A 196 26.19 9.46 6.32
N THR A 197 26.55 9.00 5.11
CA THR A 197 26.74 9.84 3.93
C THR A 197 25.70 9.59 2.86
N LEU A 198 25.46 10.56 1.99
CA LEU A 198 24.57 10.41 0.85
C LEU A 198 24.94 9.22 -0.06
N GLU A 199 26.24 8.98 -0.23
CA GLU A 199 26.76 7.87 -1.04
C GLU A 199 26.38 6.53 -0.40
N GLU A 200 26.52 6.37 0.92
CA GLU A 200 26.15 5.15 1.64
C GLU A 200 24.63 4.91 1.58
N TYR A 201 23.81 5.93 1.81
CA TYR A 201 22.34 5.82 1.64
C TYR A 201 21.98 5.42 0.22
N ARG A 202 22.54 6.10 -0.80
CA ARG A 202 22.30 5.75 -2.22
C ARG A 202 22.73 4.33 -2.56
N ALA A 203 23.83 3.84 -1.97
CA ALA A 203 24.31 2.47 -2.17
C ALA A 203 23.34 1.43 -1.58
N ILE A 204 22.69 1.74 -0.45
CA ILE A 204 21.68 0.86 0.15
C ILE A 204 20.42 0.82 -0.73
N TRP A 205 19.92 1.97 -1.17
CA TRP A 205 18.82 2.05 -2.11
C TRP A 205 19.13 1.29 -3.42
N GLN A 206 20.34 1.43 -3.96
CA GLN A 206 20.79 0.71 -5.15
C GLN A 206 20.73 -0.80 -4.94
N ARG A 207 21.31 -1.32 -3.85
CA ARG A 207 21.31 -2.75 -3.55
C ARG A 207 19.90 -3.31 -3.40
N THR A 208 18.98 -2.53 -2.82
CA THR A 208 17.57 -2.91 -2.69
C THR A 208 16.88 -3.04 -4.05
N PHE A 209 17.20 -2.17 -5.01
CA PHE A 209 16.71 -2.33 -6.38
C PHE A 209 17.45 -3.44 -7.15
N ASP A 210 18.74 -3.67 -6.90
CA ASP A 210 19.53 -4.71 -7.56
C ASP A 210 19.05 -6.14 -7.22
N GLU A 211 18.42 -6.33 -6.07
CA GLU A 211 17.75 -7.58 -5.72
C GLU A 211 16.68 -7.97 -6.76
N GLY A 212 16.02 -7.03 -7.39
CA GLY A 212 15.18 -7.26 -8.56
C GLY A 212 13.68 -7.23 -8.30
N SER A 213 13.17 -7.65 -7.15
CA SER A 213 11.74 -7.70 -6.86
C SER A 213 11.05 -6.34 -7.08
N TYR A 214 11.64 -5.26 -6.59
CA TYR A 214 11.07 -3.93 -6.80
C TYR A 214 11.13 -3.48 -8.26
N ARG A 215 12.22 -3.76 -8.98
CA ARG A 215 12.34 -3.40 -10.41
C ARG A 215 11.25 -4.08 -11.24
N GLU A 216 10.94 -5.33 -10.91
CA GLU A 216 9.90 -6.07 -11.61
C GLU A 216 8.51 -5.57 -11.25
N HIS A 217 8.25 -5.37 -9.97
CA HIS A 217 6.90 -5.22 -9.47
C HIS A 217 6.39 -3.79 -9.47
N LEU A 218 7.25 -2.78 -9.21
CA LEU A 218 6.86 -1.37 -9.27
C LEU A 218 6.57 -0.88 -10.69
N ALA A 219 7.04 -1.61 -11.70
CA ALA A 219 6.64 -1.36 -13.08
C ALA A 219 5.16 -1.72 -13.37
N ARG A 220 4.46 -2.48 -12.49
CA ARG A 220 3.12 -3.03 -12.75
C ARG A 220 1.98 -2.21 -12.18
N ALA A 221 2.23 -1.34 -11.20
CA ALA A 221 1.22 -0.49 -10.58
C ALA A 221 1.85 0.79 -10.03
N GLY A 222 1.04 1.86 -9.96
CA GLY A 222 1.46 3.11 -9.32
C GLY A 222 1.55 2.98 -7.80
N LEU A 223 2.37 3.84 -7.17
CA LEU A 223 2.75 3.76 -5.76
C LEU A 223 2.40 5.06 -5.03
N TYR A 224 1.83 4.94 -3.82
CA TYR A 224 1.92 5.96 -2.78
C TYR A 224 2.85 5.47 -1.69
N TYR A 225 3.68 6.38 -1.16
CA TYR A 225 4.76 6.04 -0.26
C TYR A 225 4.80 7.00 0.93
N THR A 226 5.07 6.45 2.11
CA THR A 226 5.60 7.17 3.25
C THR A 226 6.83 6.45 3.77
N TRP A 227 7.76 7.17 4.39
CA TRP A 227 8.88 6.54 5.08
C TRP A 227 8.52 6.11 6.50
N ASP A 228 9.36 5.22 7.07
CA ASP A 228 9.39 4.95 8.48
C ASP A 228 10.79 5.29 9.04
N ASP A 229 11.28 4.60 10.04
CA ASP A 229 12.55 4.95 10.68
C ASP A 229 13.78 4.39 9.96
N HIS A 230 13.70 3.19 9.39
CA HIS A 230 14.83 2.55 8.74
C HIS A 230 15.33 3.20 7.45
N GLU A 231 14.56 4.12 6.85
CA GLU A 231 15.08 5.01 5.80
C GLU A 231 16.12 5.99 6.35
N PHE A 232 16.16 6.18 7.67
CA PHE A 232 17.10 7.02 8.41
C PHE A 232 18.00 6.17 9.29
N MET A 233 17.48 5.68 10.39
CA MET A 233 18.04 4.73 11.34
C MET A 233 16.96 4.22 12.29
N ASN A 234 17.09 3.00 12.75
CA ASN A 234 16.13 2.36 13.67
C ASN A 234 15.76 3.27 14.85
N ASN A 235 14.47 3.46 15.05
CA ASN A 235 13.88 4.30 16.10
C ASN A 235 14.41 5.75 16.14
N VAL A 236 14.63 6.35 14.98
CA VAL A 236 15.21 7.70 14.87
C VAL A 236 14.49 8.73 15.74
N ASP A 237 15.25 9.49 16.51
CA ASP A 237 14.81 10.76 17.11
C ASP A 237 15.12 11.91 16.14
N PRO A 238 14.11 12.45 15.44
CA PRO A 238 14.37 13.47 14.42
C PRO A 238 14.90 14.78 15.04
N THR A 239 14.60 15.08 16.30
CA THR A 239 15.11 16.27 16.98
C THR A 239 16.60 16.16 17.22
N VAL A 240 17.04 15.00 17.72
CA VAL A 240 18.46 14.72 17.97
C VAL A 240 19.23 14.63 16.66
N MET A 241 18.72 13.84 15.69
CA MET A 241 19.42 13.65 14.42
C MET A 241 19.59 14.97 13.65
N LYS A 242 18.57 15.83 13.62
CA LYS A 242 18.65 17.17 13.00
C LYS A 242 19.67 18.08 13.70
N ALA A 243 19.78 18.00 15.02
CA ALA A 243 20.65 18.86 15.79
C ALA A 243 22.12 18.40 15.79
N GLU A 244 22.36 17.10 15.93
CA GLU A 244 23.68 16.52 16.12
C GLU A 244 24.29 15.97 14.82
N HIS A 245 23.45 15.51 13.88
CA HIS A 245 23.86 14.89 12.61
C HIS A 245 23.12 15.47 11.40
N PRO A 246 23.10 16.83 11.20
CA PRO A 246 22.29 17.46 10.14
C PRO A 246 22.66 16.99 8.74
N ALA A 247 23.94 16.73 8.45
CA ALA A 247 24.36 16.23 7.14
C ALA A 247 23.85 14.82 6.85
N GLN A 248 23.83 13.94 7.86
CA GLN A 248 23.28 12.59 7.75
C GLN A 248 21.75 12.65 7.57
N TRP A 249 21.07 13.52 8.33
CA TRP A 249 19.64 13.78 8.19
C TRP A 249 19.27 14.17 6.75
N ASP A 250 19.97 15.14 6.18
CA ASP A 250 19.74 15.61 4.81
C ASP A 250 20.08 14.54 3.78
N ALA A 251 21.14 13.75 4.01
CA ALA A 251 21.54 12.64 3.15
C ALA A 251 20.47 11.55 3.08
N ALA A 252 19.95 11.10 4.22
CA ALA A 252 18.89 10.11 4.30
C ALA A 252 17.62 10.55 3.55
N ARG A 253 17.14 11.77 3.84
CA ARG A 253 15.96 12.35 3.18
C ARG A 253 16.16 12.50 1.67
N LYS A 254 17.32 13.01 1.26
CA LYS A 254 17.62 13.16 -0.17
C LYS A 254 17.60 11.81 -0.87
N ALA A 255 18.27 10.79 -0.34
CA ALA A 255 18.32 9.47 -0.93
C ALA A 255 16.91 8.83 -1.06
N ALA A 256 16.05 8.97 -0.06
CA ALA A 256 14.68 8.49 -0.10
C ALA A 256 13.85 9.23 -1.17
N LEU A 257 13.87 10.56 -1.15
CA LEU A 257 13.06 11.38 -2.07
C LEU A 257 13.47 11.25 -3.53
N GLU A 258 14.75 11.05 -3.82
CA GLU A 258 15.21 10.84 -5.21
C GLU A 258 14.93 9.43 -5.71
N SER A 259 14.79 8.44 -4.81
CA SER A 259 14.59 7.02 -5.15
C SER A 259 13.14 6.60 -5.37
N ILE A 260 12.18 7.46 -5.03
CA ILE A 260 10.74 7.15 -5.12
C ILE A 260 10.01 8.11 -6.06
N ALA A 261 9.08 7.59 -6.84
CA ALA A 261 8.17 8.35 -7.70
C ALA A 261 7.11 9.09 -6.86
N SER A 262 7.47 10.17 -6.21
CA SER A 262 6.56 10.98 -5.40
C SER A 262 6.66 12.45 -5.79
N ASP A 263 5.62 13.22 -5.53
CA ASP A 263 5.62 14.70 -5.63
C ASP A 263 5.98 15.37 -4.30
N GLN A 264 6.39 14.56 -3.33
CA GLN A 264 6.86 15.00 -2.03
C GLN A 264 8.17 15.78 -2.18
N GLY A 265 8.27 16.86 -1.42
CA GLY A 265 9.46 17.73 -1.41
C GLY A 265 10.28 17.59 -0.13
N PRO A 266 11.43 18.26 -0.05
CA PRO A 266 12.28 18.20 1.11
C PRO A 266 11.63 18.75 2.38
N GLU A 267 10.66 19.63 2.26
CA GLU A 267 10.01 20.28 3.39
C GLU A 267 8.77 19.53 3.89
N LYS A 268 8.13 18.72 3.01
CA LYS A 268 6.85 18.11 3.31
C LYS A 268 6.64 16.86 2.49
N ILE A 269 6.41 15.71 3.15
CA ILE A 269 6.05 14.46 2.46
C ILE A 269 4.56 14.09 2.63
N TRP A 270 3.85 14.69 3.58
CA TRP A 270 2.44 14.39 3.78
C TRP A 270 1.54 15.10 2.77
N GLY A 271 0.50 14.41 2.35
CA GLY A 271 -0.46 14.89 1.34
C GLY A 271 -1.62 13.93 1.16
N SER A 272 -2.61 14.28 0.33
CA SER A 272 -3.73 13.39 0.04
C SER A 272 -3.98 13.23 -1.45
N TYR A 273 -4.54 12.06 -1.81
CA TYR A 273 -4.87 11.66 -3.16
C TYR A 273 -6.29 11.14 -3.22
N ARG A 274 -7.11 11.76 -4.07
CA ARG A 274 -8.53 11.45 -4.17
C ARG A 274 -8.82 10.54 -5.36
N TRP A 275 -9.48 9.43 -5.09
CA TRP A 275 -9.97 8.46 -6.06
C TRP A 275 -11.49 8.61 -6.26
N GLY A 276 -11.87 9.63 -7.04
CA GLY A 276 -13.27 9.98 -7.27
C GLY A 276 -13.99 10.33 -5.97
N ARG A 277 -15.13 9.68 -5.75
CA ARG A 277 -15.89 9.71 -4.49
C ARG A 277 -15.74 8.44 -3.67
N THR A 278 -14.96 7.49 -4.16
CA THR A 278 -14.73 6.20 -3.48
C THR A 278 -13.84 6.38 -2.26
N ALA A 279 -12.64 6.90 -2.45
CA ALA A 279 -11.69 7.04 -1.37
C ALA A 279 -10.83 8.31 -1.49
N GLU A 280 -10.43 8.86 -0.34
CA GLU A 280 -9.32 9.79 -0.23
C GLU A 280 -8.26 9.17 0.67
N ILE A 281 -7.02 9.11 0.15
CA ILE A 281 -5.87 8.50 0.81
C ILE A 281 -4.99 9.61 1.34
N PHE A 282 -4.86 9.68 2.67
CA PHE A 282 -4.05 10.67 3.39
C PHE A 282 -2.72 10.01 3.76
N VAL A 283 -1.64 10.46 3.17
CA VAL A 283 -0.29 9.99 3.47
C VAL A 283 0.30 10.85 4.58
N LEU A 284 0.71 10.25 5.68
CA LEU A 284 1.31 10.95 6.82
C LEU A 284 2.84 10.89 6.79
N ASP A 285 3.46 11.87 7.42
CA ASP A 285 4.84 11.82 7.90
C ASP A 285 4.83 11.46 9.38
N SER A 286 4.97 10.21 9.69
CA SER A 286 4.92 9.69 11.05
C SER A 286 6.26 9.76 11.80
N ARG A 287 7.34 10.19 11.13
CA ARG A 287 8.69 10.12 11.72
C ARG A 287 9.39 11.47 11.85
N THR A 288 9.34 12.34 10.83
CA THR A 288 10.24 13.49 10.79
C THR A 288 9.76 14.73 11.54
N GLU A 289 8.48 14.77 11.91
CA GLU A 289 7.88 15.90 12.64
C GLU A 289 7.65 15.63 14.12
N ARG A 290 7.82 14.38 14.59
CA ARG A 290 7.56 14.03 15.98
C ARG A 290 8.61 14.61 16.94
N VAL A 291 8.17 14.94 18.16
CA VAL A 291 9.01 15.40 19.26
C VAL A 291 9.11 14.28 20.30
N VAL A 292 10.18 13.49 20.22
CA VAL A 292 10.35 12.28 21.04
C VAL A 292 10.35 12.59 22.55
N SER A 293 10.91 13.72 22.97
CA SER A 293 10.91 14.16 24.37
C SER A 293 9.52 14.54 24.92
N SER A 294 8.51 14.74 24.04
CA SER A 294 7.15 15.06 24.46
C SER A 294 6.29 13.82 24.72
N ARG A 295 6.81 12.62 24.52
CA ARG A 295 6.09 11.37 24.79
C ARG A 295 5.52 11.34 26.22
N GLU A 296 4.30 10.78 26.35
CA GLU A 296 3.63 10.60 27.65
C GLU A 296 3.36 11.90 28.40
N THR A 297 3.40 13.05 27.70
CA THR A 297 3.03 14.35 28.25
C THR A 297 1.70 14.85 27.69
N PRO A 298 1.05 15.84 28.35
CA PRO A 298 -0.14 16.51 27.80
C PRO A 298 0.09 17.22 26.47
N ASP A 299 1.33 17.63 26.20
CA ASP A 299 1.76 18.35 24.99
C ASP A 299 2.42 17.42 23.96
N ALA A 300 2.17 16.11 24.07
CA ALA A 300 2.72 15.11 23.17
C ALA A 300 2.50 15.48 21.71
N THR A 301 3.61 15.54 20.93
CA THR A 301 3.62 15.95 19.53
C THR A 301 4.14 14.80 18.68
N TYR A 302 3.24 14.12 17.99
CA TYR A 302 3.53 13.04 17.03
C TYR A 302 3.59 13.57 15.59
N LEU A 303 2.61 14.37 15.21
CA LEU A 303 2.59 15.17 14.00
C LEU A 303 2.76 16.64 14.37
N SER A 304 3.36 17.43 13.49
CA SER A 304 3.33 18.89 13.64
C SER A 304 1.89 19.40 13.72
N THR A 305 1.69 20.57 14.32
CA THR A 305 0.37 21.18 14.36
C THR A 305 -0.20 21.36 12.95
N ALA A 306 0.62 21.76 11.99
CA ALA A 306 0.22 21.96 10.61
C ALA A 306 -0.29 20.65 9.96
N GLN A 307 0.41 19.55 10.14
CA GLN A 307 0.01 18.25 9.61
C GLN A 307 -1.27 17.74 10.32
N LEU A 308 -1.35 17.86 11.65
CA LEU A 308 -2.52 17.43 12.42
C LEU A 308 -3.79 18.21 12.02
N ASP A 309 -3.66 19.53 11.84
CA ASP A 309 -4.78 20.39 11.45
C ASP A 309 -5.22 20.08 10.01
N TRP A 310 -4.27 19.92 9.07
CA TRP A 310 -4.53 19.49 7.71
C TRP A 310 -5.24 18.12 7.66
N LEU A 311 -4.75 17.14 8.42
CA LEU A 311 -5.35 15.81 8.47
C LEU A 311 -6.78 15.86 9.00
N SER A 312 -6.99 16.56 10.12
CA SER A 312 -8.30 16.68 10.76
C SER A 312 -9.30 17.36 9.84
N GLN A 313 -8.89 18.47 9.19
CA GLN A 313 -9.71 19.21 8.24
C GLN A 313 -10.01 18.35 7.01
N GLY A 314 -8.99 17.73 6.41
CA GLY A 314 -9.16 16.90 5.23
C GLY A 314 -10.10 15.72 5.45
N LEU A 315 -9.98 15.01 6.60
CA LEU A 315 -10.88 13.92 6.97
C LEU A 315 -12.33 14.40 7.16
N THR A 316 -12.51 15.61 7.70
CA THR A 316 -13.84 16.20 7.93
C THR A 316 -14.50 16.67 6.63
N GLU A 317 -13.73 17.27 5.73
CA GLU A 317 -14.21 17.87 4.48
C GLU A 317 -14.24 16.89 3.29
N SER A 318 -13.62 15.71 3.42
CA SER A 318 -13.56 14.74 2.35
C SER A 318 -14.96 14.29 1.90
N PRO A 319 -15.30 14.45 0.61
CA PRO A 319 -16.57 13.98 0.06
C PRO A 319 -16.59 12.49 -0.24
N CYS A 320 -15.46 11.79 0.01
CA CYS A 320 -15.29 10.39 -0.32
C CYS A 320 -15.98 9.48 0.70
N ARG A 321 -16.48 8.32 0.20
CA ARG A 321 -17.09 7.30 1.06
C ARG A 321 -16.08 6.83 2.10
N TYR A 322 -14.86 6.48 1.69
CA TYR A 322 -13.81 5.99 2.58
C TYR A 322 -12.68 7.00 2.72
N LYS A 323 -12.11 7.10 3.92
CA LYS A 323 -10.91 7.89 4.23
C LYS A 323 -9.83 6.94 4.71
N ILE A 324 -8.77 6.78 3.93
CA ILE A 324 -7.65 5.91 4.26
C ILE A 324 -6.52 6.77 4.79
N VAL A 325 -6.07 6.50 6.00
CA VAL A 325 -4.94 7.21 6.62
C VAL A 325 -3.73 6.28 6.60
N MET A 326 -2.78 6.54 5.71
CA MET A 326 -1.49 5.85 5.66
C MET A 326 -0.58 6.40 6.76
N SER A 327 -0.34 5.59 7.78
CA SER A 327 0.59 5.87 8.87
C SER A 327 1.66 4.78 8.88
N SER A 328 2.94 5.13 8.96
CA SER A 328 3.99 4.09 8.98
C SER A 328 3.89 3.20 10.22
N VAL A 329 3.31 3.68 11.32
CA VAL A 329 3.14 2.93 12.58
C VAL A 329 1.68 2.86 13.03
N PRO A 330 1.31 1.87 13.87
CA PRO A 330 -0.06 1.68 14.35
C PRO A 330 -0.63 2.87 15.14
N PHE A 331 -1.88 3.20 14.81
CA PHE A 331 -2.69 4.23 15.48
C PHE A 331 -3.57 3.65 16.59
N ALA A 332 -4.09 2.42 16.43
CA ALA A 332 -5.00 1.77 17.38
C ALA A 332 -4.39 1.63 18.77
N ARG A 333 -5.24 1.67 19.80
CA ARG A 333 -4.83 1.31 21.15
C ARG A 333 -4.63 -0.19 21.25
N MET A 334 -3.38 -0.61 21.39
CA MET A 334 -3.02 -2.01 21.56
C MET A 334 -3.28 -2.47 23.00
N PRO A 335 -3.64 -3.76 23.23
CA PRO A 335 -3.70 -4.36 24.54
C PRO A 335 -2.38 -4.25 25.31
N GLU A 336 -2.42 -4.32 26.65
CA GLU A 336 -1.23 -4.21 27.53
C GLU A 336 -0.12 -5.19 27.18
N LEU A 337 -0.46 -6.38 26.72
CA LEU A 337 0.52 -7.40 26.32
C LEU A 337 1.44 -6.90 25.19
N TRP A 338 1.00 -5.92 24.42
CA TRP A 338 1.75 -5.27 23.36
C TRP A 338 2.50 -4.00 23.83
N ALA A 339 2.64 -3.79 25.16
CA ALA A 339 3.24 -2.57 25.73
C ALA A 339 4.70 -2.36 25.35
N ALA A 340 5.45 -3.44 25.04
CA ALA A 340 6.79 -3.31 24.48
C ALA A 340 6.73 -2.55 23.13
N GLY A 341 7.48 -1.45 23.01
CA GLY A 341 7.48 -0.59 21.82
C GLY A 341 6.30 0.39 21.69
N VAL A 342 5.35 0.41 22.63
CA VAL A 342 4.22 1.38 22.68
C VAL A 342 4.69 2.83 22.54
N ARG A 343 5.84 3.16 23.12
CA ARG A 343 6.38 4.53 23.15
C ARG A 343 6.70 5.08 21.76
N ASP A 344 7.04 4.23 20.81
CA ASP A 344 7.41 4.67 19.46
C ASP A 344 6.22 4.90 18.53
N ARG A 345 5.04 4.43 18.93
CA ARG A 345 3.79 4.53 18.21
C ARG A 345 2.90 5.66 18.73
N TRP A 346 1.76 5.87 18.11
CA TRP A 346 0.76 6.85 18.53
C TRP A 346 0.34 6.73 20.01
N GLN A 347 0.37 5.53 20.59
CA GLN A 347 0.09 5.34 22.01
C GLN A 347 1.10 6.05 22.94
N GLY A 348 2.35 6.20 22.54
CA GLY A 348 3.32 7.01 23.27
C GLY A 348 3.02 8.52 23.25
N TYR A 349 2.14 8.94 22.34
CA TYR A 349 1.70 10.32 22.15
C TYR A 349 0.18 10.43 22.38
N ALA A 350 -0.29 9.80 23.46
CA ALA A 350 -1.70 9.59 23.74
C ALA A 350 -2.54 10.87 23.72
N ALA A 351 -1.99 12.00 24.18
CA ALA A 351 -2.69 13.27 24.20
C ALA A 351 -3.01 13.77 22.78
N GLN A 352 -2.06 13.70 21.85
CA GLN A 352 -2.33 14.12 20.47
C GLN A 352 -3.22 13.12 19.72
N ARG A 353 -3.04 11.82 19.98
CA ARG A 353 -3.92 10.78 19.45
C ARG A 353 -5.37 11.01 19.87
N GLN A 354 -5.60 11.29 21.16
CA GLN A 354 -6.95 11.61 21.68
C GLN A 354 -7.50 12.88 21.03
N LYS A 355 -6.69 13.92 20.88
CA LYS A 355 -7.10 15.17 20.21
C LYS A 355 -7.59 14.91 18.77
N LEU A 356 -6.93 14.02 18.01
CA LEU A 356 -7.39 13.63 16.68
C LEU A 356 -8.72 12.90 16.76
N LEU A 357 -8.86 11.90 17.66
CA LEU A 357 -10.11 11.17 17.84
C LEU A 357 -11.27 12.10 18.23
N ASP A 358 -11.06 13.02 19.16
CA ASP A 358 -12.08 13.99 19.60
C ASP A 358 -12.56 14.88 18.45
N ARG A 359 -11.64 15.32 17.58
CA ARG A 359 -11.99 16.10 16.38
C ARG A 359 -12.85 15.29 15.40
N LEU A 360 -12.44 14.04 15.13
CA LEU A 360 -13.18 13.16 14.21
C LEU A 360 -14.57 12.80 14.75
N LEU A 361 -14.66 12.51 16.04
CA LEU A 361 -15.93 12.19 16.70
C LEU A 361 -16.84 13.42 16.79
N GLY A 362 -16.29 14.58 17.13
CA GLY A 362 -17.02 15.84 17.22
C GLY A 362 -17.61 16.30 15.88
N ALA A 363 -16.95 15.99 14.78
CA ALA A 363 -17.42 16.25 13.42
C ALA A 363 -18.22 15.09 12.80
N ASP A 364 -18.52 14.03 13.57
CA ASP A 364 -19.16 12.78 13.12
C ASP A 364 -18.54 12.19 11.86
N VAL A 365 -17.21 12.25 11.73
CA VAL A 365 -16.49 11.65 10.60
C VAL A 365 -16.67 10.14 10.63
N ARG A 366 -17.00 9.54 9.49
CA ARG A 366 -17.26 8.09 9.36
C ARG A 366 -16.32 7.47 8.34
N ASP A 367 -16.24 6.12 8.37
CA ASP A 367 -15.53 5.31 7.38
C ASP A 367 -14.04 5.71 7.26
N VAL A 368 -13.41 5.95 8.41
CA VAL A 368 -11.97 6.15 8.50
C VAL A 368 -11.31 4.80 8.77
N ILE A 369 -10.32 4.48 7.95
CA ILE A 369 -9.50 3.27 8.05
C ILE A 369 -8.04 3.72 8.13
N PHE A 370 -7.39 3.38 9.22
CA PHE A 370 -5.94 3.54 9.34
C PHE A 370 -5.25 2.34 8.68
N LEU A 371 -4.25 2.61 7.87
CA LEU A 371 -3.41 1.62 7.22
C LEU A 371 -1.99 1.83 7.73
N SER A 372 -1.42 0.82 8.41
CA SER A 372 -0.17 0.97 9.15
C SER A 372 0.84 -0.16 8.90
N GLY A 373 2.11 0.13 9.17
CA GLY A 373 3.26 -0.75 9.05
C GLY A 373 3.98 -0.99 10.38
N ASP A 374 5.32 -1.09 10.36
CA ASP A 374 6.27 -1.20 11.50
C ASP A 374 6.08 -2.46 12.39
N PHE A 375 4.89 -2.89 12.58
CA PHE A 375 4.51 -3.81 13.65
C PHE A 375 4.85 -5.29 13.38
N HIS A 376 5.24 -5.62 12.17
CA HIS A 376 5.66 -6.95 11.74
C HIS A 376 4.62 -8.05 12.00
N CYS A 377 3.33 -7.74 11.96
CA CYS A 377 2.26 -8.73 11.94
C CYS A 377 1.01 -8.19 11.22
N GLY A 378 0.27 -9.08 10.58
CA GLY A 378 -0.98 -8.74 9.92
C GLY A 378 -2.11 -8.62 10.94
N LEU A 379 -2.75 -7.45 11.01
CA LEU A 379 -3.87 -7.20 11.92
C LEU A 379 -5.05 -6.56 11.18
N VAL A 380 -6.26 -6.92 11.59
CA VAL A 380 -7.50 -6.18 11.30
C VAL A 380 -8.18 -5.94 12.63
N MET A 381 -8.26 -4.68 13.05
CA MET A 381 -8.73 -4.37 14.39
C MET A 381 -9.50 -3.05 14.46
N ARG A 382 -10.31 -2.90 15.50
CA ARG A 382 -10.90 -1.62 15.87
C ARG A 382 -9.84 -0.71 16.49
N VAL A 383 -9.91 0.59 16.20
CA VAL A 383 -8.99 1.60 16.75
C VAL A 383 -9.07 1.65 18.28
N GLU A 384 -10.27 1.48 18.83
CA GLU A 384 -10.52 1.31 20.27
C GLU A 384 -11.33 0.04 20.52
N PRO A 385 -11.11 -0.68 21.63
CA PRO A 385 -11.89 -1.87 21.98
C PRO A 385 -13.35 -1.52 22.34
N GLU A 386 -13.60 -0.30 22.81
CA GLU A 386 -14.90 0.19 23.28
C GLU A 386 -15.08 1.69 23.02
N GLY A 387 -16.27 2.21 23.28
CA GLY A 387 -16.59 3.62 23.09
C GLY A 387 -16.81 4.02 21.63
N PRO A 388 -17.08 5.32 21.37
CA PRO A 388 -17.49 5.79 20.05
C PRO A 388 -16.39 5.69 18.98
N ALA A 389 -15.10 5.72 19.34
CA ALA A 389 -13.99 5.57 18.39
C ALA A 389 -13.79 4.10 17.93
N ARG A 390 -14.52 3.14 18.52
CA ARG A 390 -14.58 1.77 18.06
C ARG A 390 -15.10 1.65 16.61
N ARG A 391 -15.82 2.63 16.13
CA ARG A 391 -16.30 2.68 14.73
C ARG A 391 -15.18 2.78 13.69
N TYR A 392 -13.99 3.20 14.07
CA TYR A 392 -12.84 3.27 13.17
C TYR A 392 -12.07 1.95 13.14
N TRP A 393 -11.50 1.65 11.99
CA TRP A 393 -10.73 0.45 11.76
C TRP A 393 -9.26 0.75 11.54
N GLU A 394 -8.43 -0.21 11.89
CA GLU A 394 -7.05 -0.24 11.47
C GLU A 394 -6.71 -1.58 10.83
N ILE A 395 -5.95 -1.50 9.75
CA ILE A 395 -5.34 -2.62 9.06
C ILE A 395 -3.83 -2.42 9.17
N THR A 396 -3.19 -3.26 10.00
CA THR A 396 -1.73 -3.30 10.02
C THR A 396 -1.27 -4.32 8.99
N VAL A 397 -0.45 -3.88 8.05
CA VAL A 397 0.02 -4.69 6.93
C VAL A 397 0.98 -5.76 7.45
N GLY A 398 0.79 -7.00 7.00
CA GLY A 398 1.73 -8.07 7.29
C GLY A 398 3.11 -7.76 6.71
N PRO A 399 4.21 -8.15 7.38
CA PRO A 399 5.54 -7.83 6.89
C PRO A 399 5.76 -8.46 5.51
N THR A 400 6.05 -7.60 4.54
CA THR A 400 6.25 -8.02 3.14
C THR A 400 7.56 -8.80 3.00
N GLY A 401 8.60 -8.40 3.73
CA GLY A 401 9.93 -9.00 3.61
C GLY A 401 10.82 -8.78 4.84
N ASN A 402 10.25 -8.78 6.05
CA ASN A 402 11.03 -8.76 7.29
C ASN A 402 10.48 -9.80 8.28
N GLY A 403 11.25 -10.14 9.32
CA GLY A 403 10.89 -11.11 10.34
C GLY A 403 9.61 -10.73 11.09
N PRO A 404 8.86 -11.70 11.62
CA PRO A 404 7.58 -11.46 12.25
C PRO A 404 7.71 -10.93 13.67
N ASN A 405 6.66 -10.28 14.17
CA ASN A 405 6.57 -9.90 15.57
C ASN A 405 6.57 -11.14 16.49
N PRO A 406 7.50 -11.25 17.47
CA PRO A 406 7.62 -12.42 18.31
C PRO A 406 6.35 -12.76 19.11
N ILE A 407 5.60 -11.77 19.59
CA ILE A 407 4.38 -11.98 20.38
C ILE A 407 3.32 -12.65 19.49
N ALA A 408 3.15 -12.19 18.25
CA ALA A 408 2.22 -12.78 17.31
C ALA A 408 2.60 -14.24 16.96
N VAL A 409 3.91 -14.50 16.75
CA VAL A 409 4.41 -15.87 16.50
C VAL A 409 4.14 -16.80 17.66
N LEU A 410 4.37 -16.34 18.90
CA LEU A 410 4.09 -17.14 20.10
C LEU A 410 2.59 -17.42 20.27
N ALA A 411 1.73 -16.48 19.89
CA ALA A 411 0.28 -16.71 19.89
C ALA A 411 -0.15 -17.71 18.79
N ASP A 412 0.39 -17.57 17.59
CA ASP A 412 0.11 -18.49 16.47
C ASP A 412 0.62 -19.90 16.75
N GLY A 413 1.75 -20.04 17.46
CA GLY A 413 2.31 -21.31 17.91
C GLY A 413 1.65 -21.92 19.14
N GLY A 414 0.66 -21.25 19.75
CA GLY A 414 -0.03 -21.71 20.96
C GLY A 414 0.78 -21.59 22.26
N TYR A 415 1.88 -20.84 22.26
CA TYR A 415 2.71 -20.57 23.46
C TYR A 415 2.14 -19.41 24.30
N LEU A 416 1.36 -18.54 23.71
CA LEU A 416 0.57 -17.52 24.38
C LEU A 416 -0.92 -17.73 24.10
N ASP A 417 -1.77 -17.41 25.09
CA ASP A 417 -3.21 -17.43 24.86
C ASP A 417 -3.60 -16.41 23.77
N ARG A 418 -4.10 -16.94 22.68
CA ARG A 418 -4.46 -16.12 21.50
C ARG A 418 -5.53 -15.08 21.82
N ALA A 419 -6.48 -15.39 22.70
CA ALA A 419 -7.52 -14.44 23.08
C ALA A 419 -7.00 -13.28 23.92
N SER A 420 -5.91 -13.48 24.66
CA SER A 420 -5.21 -12.40 25.37
C SER A 420 -4.35 -11.54 24.43
N VAL A 421 -3.78 -12.14 23.38
CA VAL A 421 -2.98 -11.42 22.37
C VAL A 421 -3.88 -10.67 21.39
N PHE A 422 -4.93 -11.30 20.89
CA PHE A 422 -5.88 -10.78 19.91
C PHE A 422 -7.32 -10.87 20.45
N PRO A 423 -7.69 -10.06 21.44
CA PRO A 423 -9.04 -10.11 22.01
C PRO A 423 -10.11 -9.79 20.96
N SER A 424 -11.11 -10.68 20.84
CA SER A 424 -12.12 -10.65 19.77
C SER A 424 -13.04 -9.43 19.79
N GLN A 425 -13.16 -8.74 20.93
CA GLN A 425 -13.89 -7.47 21.00
C GLN A 425 -13.20 -6.36 20.21
N GLN A 426 -11.91 -6.48 19.92
CA GLN A 426 -11.13 -5.50 19.18
C GLN A 426 -10.61 -6.05 17.83
N PHE A 427 -10.11 -7.28 17.82
CA PHE A 427 -9.46 -7.88 16.65
C PHE A 427 -10.42 -8.77 15.86
N LEU A 428 -10.54 -8.49 14.57
CA LEU A 428 -11.17 -9.38 13.60
C LEU A 428 -10.17 -10.44 13.10
N TYR A 429 -8.90 -10.04 12.98
CA TYR A 429 -7.80 -10.90 12.58
C TYR A 429 -6.48 -10.44 13.23
N GLY A 430 -5.60 -11.39 13.51
CA GLY A 430 -4.23 -11.13 13.92
C GLY A 430 -3.35 -12.35 13.68
N SER A 431 -2.16 -12.17 13.09
CA SER A 431 -1.20 -13.25 12.84
C SER A 431 0.21 -12.71 12.63
N GLY A 432 1.20 -13.47 13.12
CA GLY A 432 2.62 -13.27 12.86
C GLY A 432 3.15 -14.04 11.65
N ILE A 433 2.29 -14.64 10.81
CA ILE A 433 2.74 -15.33 9.61
C ILE A 433 3.36 -14.33 8.63
N TRP A 434 4.57 -14.64 8.16
CA TRP A 434 5.36 -13.82 7.23
C TRP A 434 6.22 -14.67 6.29
N PRO A 435 6.62 -14.18 5.10
CA PRO A 435 6.07 -13.00 4.47
C PRO A 435 4.59 -13.18 4.08
N ALA A 436 3.84 -12.10 4.04
CA ALA A 436 2.43 -12.12 3.69
C ALA A 436 2.07 -10.96 2.74
N ALA A 437 1.29 -11.28 1.72
CA ALA A 437 0.67 -10.29 0.84
C ALA A 437 -0.59 -9.72 1.48
N THR A 438 -0.81 -8.42 1.31
CA THR A 438 -1.98 -7.72 1.86
C THR A 438 -2.70 -6.95 0.76
N THR A 439 -4.01 -7.18 0.60
CA THR A 439 -4.86 -6.42 -0.31
C THR A 439 -6.14 -5.96 0.36
N ILE A 440 -6.62 -4.79 -0.05
CA ILE A 440 -7.81 -4.14 0.48
C ILE A 440 -8.68 -3.72 -0.71
N THR A 441 -9.94 -4.12 -0.72
CA THR A 441 -10.90 -3.69 -1.73
C THR A 441 -11.99 -2.86 -1.07
N LEU A 442 -12.12 -1.62 -1.50
CA LEU A 442 -13.16 -0.68 -1.08
C LEU A 442 -14.28 -0.72 -2.12
N ASP A 443 -15.45 -1.25 -1.79
CA ASP A 443 -16.61 -1.26 -2.67
C ASP A 443 -17.71 -0.33 -2.15
N PRO A 444 -17.77 0.91 -2.64
CA PRO A 444 -18.77 1.88 -2.18
C PRO A 444 -20.18 1.56 -2.68
N LEU A 445 -20.34 0.73 -3.72
CA LEU A 445 -21.64 0.35 -4.27
C LEU A 445 -22.32 -0.74 -3.44
N ARG A 446 -21.50 -1.64 -2.85
CA ARG A 446 -21.95 -2.67 -1.91
C ARG A 446 -21.84 -2.23 -0.46
N ASP A 447 -21.16 -1.09 -0.24
CA ASP A 447 -20.82 -0.59 1.09
C ASP A 447 -19.97 -1.60 1.87
N GLU A 448 -18.93 -2.14 1.23
CA GLU A 448 -18.09 -3.20 1.75
C GLU A 448 -16.61 -2.81 1.70
N VAL A 449 -15.86 -3.22 2.72
CA VAL A 449 -14.39 -3.19 2.74
C VAL A 449 -13.91 -4.60 2.97
N ARG A 450 -13.31 -5.21 1.95
CA ARG A 450 -12.71 -6.54 2.01
C ARG A 450 -11.23 -6.42 2.29
N VAL A 451 -10.72 -7.23 3.20
CA VAL A 451 -9.29 -7.34 3.51
C VAL A 451 -8.85 -8.77 3.30
N ARG A 452 -7.73 -8.97 2.61
CA ARG A 452 -7.12 -10.28 2.43
C ARG A 452 -5.67 -10.27 2.86
N PHE A 453 -5.27 -11.33 3.55
CA PHE A 453 -3.88 -11.70 3.79
C PHE A 453 -3.62 -13.07 3.15
N VAL A 454 -2.52 -13.16 2.41
CA VAL A 454 -2.14 -14.38 1.68
C VAL A 454 -0.71 -14.75 2.05
N ASP A 455 -0.48 -16.00 2.38
CA ASP A 455 0.82 -16.55 2.74
C ASP A 455 1.78 -16.54 1.54
N ALA A 456 2.93 -15.93 1.70
CA ALA A 456 3.97 -15.89 0.67
C ALA A 456 5.15 -16.84 0.96
N ARG A 457 5.09 -17.65 2.02
CA ARG A 457 6.15 -18.61 2.36
C ARG A 457 6.27 -19.72 1.32
N PRO A 458 7.49 -20.17 1.02
CA PRO A 458 7.69 -21.38 0.22
C PRO A 458 6.91 -22.58 0.80
N GLY A 459 6.21 -23.32 -0.05
CA GLY A 459 5.40 -24.49 0.35
C GLY A 459 3.96 -24.19 0.79
N THR A 460 3.65 -22.98 1.23
CA THR A 460 2.28 -22.52 1.54
C THR A 460 1.86 -21.29 0.72
N ARG A 461 2.68 -20.89 -0.25
CA ARG A 461 2.47 -19.75 -1.13
C ARG A 461 1.07 -19.76 -1.75
N GLY A 462 0.33 -18.67 -1.60
CA GLY A 462 -1.04 -18.54 -2.09
C GLY A 462 -2.12 -19.02 -1.12
N ALA A 463 -1.75 -19.62 0.03
CA ALA A 463 -2.74 -19.99 1.04
C ALA A 463 -3.37 -18.72 1.65
N VAL A 464 -4.69 -18.69 1.71
CA VAL A 464 -5.43 -17.57 2.30
C VAL A 464 -5.31 -17.63 3.82
N LEU A 465 -4.70 -16.63 4.43
CA LEU A 465 -4.58 -16.49 5.87
C LEU A 465 -5.83 -15.81 6.47
N PHE A 466 -6.35 -14.83 5.75
CA PHE A 466 -7.59 -14.13 6.07
C PHE A 466 -8.24 -13.61 4.78
N ASP A 467 -9.54 -13.71 4.69
CA ASP A 467 -10.37 -13.12 3.64
C ASP A 467 -11.72 -12.76 4.27
N GLY A 468 -11.89 -11.48 4.57
CA GLY A 468 -13.05 -11.04 5.32
C GLY A 468 -13.42 -9.59 5.05
N TYR A 469 -14.61 -9.22 5.53
CA TYR A 469 -15.16 -7.87 5.39
C TYR A 469 -15.14 -7.17 6.74
N LEU A 470 -14.86 -5.86 6.73
CA LEU A 470 -14.99 -5.05 7.93
C LEU A 470 -16.48 -4.98 8.31
N PRO A 471 -16.86 -5.42 9.53
CA PRO A 471 -18.22 -5.30 10.00
C PRO A 471 -18.71 -3.85 10.02
N LYS A 472 -19.92 -3.63 9.50
CA LYS A 472 -20.61 -2.34 9.63
C LYS A 472 -21.01 -2.12 11.08
N ASP A 473 -20.90 -0.89 11.54
CA ASP A 473 -21.49 -0.52 12.81
C ASP A 473 -23.02 -0.42 12.63
N SER A 474 -23.76 -1.18 13.44
CA SER A 474 -25.23 -1.18 13.50
C SER A 474 -25.74 0.12 14.13
#